data_e7cd45b8ee1216a22599d1ec185d081c
#
_entry.id   e7cd45b8ee1216a22599d1ec185d081c
#
_cell.length_a   1.000
_cell.length_b   1.000
_cell.length_c   1.000
_cell.angle_alpha   90.00
_cell.angle_beta   90.00
_cell.angle_gamma   90.00
#
_symmetry.space_group_name_H-M   'P 1'
#
loop_
_entity.id
_entity.type
_entity.pdbx_description
1 polymer ?
#
loop_
_entity_poly.entity_id
_entity_poly.type
_entity_poly.pdbx_seq_one_letter_code
_entity_poly.pdbx_strand_id
1 'polypeptide(L)'
;MSINDTDPKKTVGEVLKWASSFLKMNRREPYIAEWVMKELFSWTITDLLSRRQTHLTEEQWAAYKQAIEECADGRPPQQVVGHEWFYGRPFTVTPDTLIPRPETEEWFHRYLKILPEKALKVLDIGTGSGVLAVSHKLERPQDKVTAVDISPEALAVARKNAWNMGADVNFMESDVTEKVTGSFDLVLSNPPYISQNERSEMDESVLNFEPQLALFADDEGLYFYKKMAEALPRLMNKDGHIILEYGYRQGEQVKAIFEQAFPEADVVIWKDMSGHDRALHVSHIDQER
;
A
#
# COMPACT_ATOMS: atom_id res chain seq x y z
N MET A 1 -10.03 -22.24 28.17
CA MET A 1 -9.96 -21.62 29.50
C MET A 1 -10.80 -20.34 29.42
N SER A 2 -12.03 -20.38 29.94
CA SER A 2 -12.87 -19.18 29.98
C SER A 2 -12.23 -18.19 30.95
N ILE A 3 -11.68 -17.13 30.43
CA ILE A 3 -11.24 -16.01 31.23
C ILE A 3 -12.51 -15.27 31.63
N ASN A 4 -12.74 -15.11 32.95
CA ASN A 4 -13.84 -14.30 33.43
C ASN A 4 -13.77 -12.90 32.82
N ASP A 5 -14.74 -12.59 31.99
CA ASP A 5 -14.83 -11.47 31.03
C ASP A 5 -14.95 -10.07 31.66
N THR A 6 -14.82 -9.96 32.98
CA THR A 6 -15.23 -8.76 33.73
C THR A 6 -14.19 -8.23 34.71
N ASP A 7 -12.90 -8.60 34.61
CA ASP A 7 -11.92 -8.04 35.55
C ASP A 7 -11.11 -6.89 34.91
N PRO A 8 -11.48 -5.61 35.17
CA PRO A 8 -10.74 -4.44 34.69
C PRO A 8 -9.39 -4.23 35.41
N LYS A 9 -8.95 -5.18 36.25
CA LYS A 9 -7.75 -5.08 37.08
C LYS A 9 -6.54 -5.83 36.50
N LYS A 10 -6.49 -6.13 35.21
CA LYS A 10 -5.31 -6.78 34.62
C LYS A 10 -4.25 -5.74 34.27
N THR A 11 -3.00 -6.07 34.54
CA THR A 11 -1.86 -5.28 34.06
C THR A 11 -1.70 -5.40 32.55
N VAL A 12 -1.05 -4.41 31.94
CA VAL A 12 -0.69 -4.43 30.49
C VAL A 12 0.02 -5.75 30.13
N GLY A 13 0.92 -6.24 30.99
CA GLY A 13 1.62 -7.50 30.74
C GLY A 13 0.71 -8.72 30.72
N GLU A 14 -0.29 -8.77 31.61
CA GLU A 14 -1.29 -9.86 31.64
C GLU A 14 -2.23 -9.81 30.44
N VAL A 15 -2.65 -8.59 30.06
CA VAL A 15 -3.48 -8.35 28.87
C VAL A 15 -2.77 -8.78 27.60
N LEU A 16 -1.50 -8.43 27.40
CA LEU A 16 -0.70 -8.86 26.27
C LEU A 16 -0.54 -10.38 26.21
N LYS A 17 -0.30 -11.02 27.37
CA LYS A 17 -0.20 -12.48 27.43
C LYS A 17 -1.52 -13.16 27.04
N TRP A 18 -2.64 -12.62 27.53
CA TRP A 18 -3.97 -13.09 27.13
C TRP A 18 -4.17 -12.94 25.63
N ALA A 19 -3.95 -11.75 25.07
CA ALA A 19 -4.19 -11.47 23.66
C ALA A 19 -3.33 -12.35 22.74
N SER A 20 -2.02 -12.48 23.04
CA SER A 20 -1.12 -13.35 22.29
C SER A 20 -1.58 -14.83 22.32
N SER A 21 -2.06 -15.31 23.47
CA SER A 21 -2.58 -16.66 23.59
C SER A 21 -3.90 -16.85 22.86
N PHE A 22 -4.79 -15.86 22.91
CA PHE A 22 -6.08 -15.85 22.24
C PHE A 22 -5.91 -15.86 20.71
N LEU A 23 -5.05 -14.99 20.18
CA LEU A 23 -4.71 -14.93 18.75
C LEU A 23 -4.14 -16.28 18.27
N LYS A 24 -3.18 -16.84 19.02
CA LYS A 24 -2.60 -18.14 18.69
C LYS A 24 -3.64 -19.26 18.63
N MET A 25 -4.60 -19.29 19.56
CA MET A 25 -5.70 -20.27 19.56
C MET A 25 -6.59 -20.13 18.32
N ASN A 26 -6.72 -18.92 17.77
CA ASN A 26 -7.46 -18.62 16.55
C ASN A 26 -6.56 -18.64 15.29
N ARG A 27 -5.37 -19.25 15.36
CA ARG A 27 -4.41 -19.40 14.25
C ARG A 27 -3.94 -18.06 13.67
N ARG A 28 -3.83 -17.03 14.51
CA ARG A 28 -3.28 -15.71 14.17
C ARG A 28 -1.91 -15.51 14.83
N GLU A 29 -1.12 -14.65 14.21
CA GLU A 29 0.24 -14.35 14.68
C GLU A 29 0.21 -13.65 16.05
N PRO A 30 0.92 -14.18 17.08
CA PRO A 30 0.90 -13.61 18.42
C PRO A 30 1.44 -12.19 18.54
N TYR A 31 2.33 -11.75 17.63
CA TYR A 31 2.90 -10.40 17.64
C TYR A 31 1.86 -9.30 17.41
N ILE A 32 0.73 -9.63 16.78
CA ILE A 32 -0.41 -8.73 16.56
C ILE A 32 -0.87 -8.10 17.88
N ALA A 33 -0.82 -8.85 18.98
CA ALA A 33 -1.21 -8.34 20.31
C ALA A 33 -0.42 -7.09 20.71
N GLU A 34 0.91 -7.15 20.58
CA GLU A 34 1.77 -6.01 20.91
C GLU A 34 1.62 -4.87 19.91
N TRP A 35 1.55 -5.19 18.62
CA TRP A 35 1.41 -4.22 17.56
C TRP A 35 0.11 -3.44 17.72
N VAL A 36 -1.04 -4.10 17.86
CA VAL A 36 -2.35 -3.46 18.06
C VAL A 36 -2.36 -2.56 19.30
N MET A 37 -1.77 -3.00 20.42
CA MET A 37 -1.72 -2.18 21.63
C MET A 37 -0.94 -0.88 21.41
N LYS A 38 0.19 -0.97 20.71
CA LYS A 38 1.02 0.20 20.40
C LYS A 38 0.28 1.19 19.50
N GLU A 39 -0.28 0.70 18.39
CA GLU A 39 -0.96 1.55 17.43
C GLU A 39 -2.24 2.17 18.01
N LEU A 40 -3.05 1.37 18.71
CA LEU A 40 -4.33 1.82 19.28
C LEU A 40 -4.16 2.92 20.34
N PHE A 41 -3.08 2.85 21.12
CA PHE A 41 -2.81 3.81 22.20
C PHE A 41 -1.68 4.80 21.87
N SER A 42 -1.14 4.76 20.65
CA SER A 42 0.02 5.57 20.25
C SER A 42 1.20 5.40 21.21
N TRP A 43 1.48 4.18 21.64
CA TRP A 43 2.57 3.85 22.54
C TRP A 43 3.81 3.42 21.78
N THR A 44 4.95 3.91 22.22
CA THR A 44 6.25 3.40 21.79
C THR A 44 6.56 2.04 22.48
N ILE A 45 7.59 1.34 21.99
CA ILE A 45 8.11 0.15 22.68
C ILE A 45 8.52 0.49 24.13
N THR A 46 9.12 1.65 24.35
CA THR A 46 9.52 2.12 25.67
C THR A 46 8.30 2.34 26.57
N ASP A 47 7.23 2.93 26.03
CA ASP A 47 5.97 3.08 26.77
C ASP A 47 5.40 1.73 27.18
N LEU A 48 5.36 0.79 26.25
CA LEU A 48 4.84 -0.55 26.51
C LEU A 48 5.62 -1.27 27.63
N LEU A 49 6.95 -1.21 27.58
CA LEU A 49 7.82 -1.82 28.59
C LEU A 49 7.66 -1.15 29.96
N SER A 50 7.63 0.18 30.02
CA SER A 50 7.49 0.93 31.27
C SER A 50 6.12 0.76 31.91
N ARG A 51 5.08 0.56 31.10
CA ARG A 51 3.68 0.37 31.55
C ARG A 51 3.31 -1.08 31.83
N ARG A 52 4.24 -2.03 31.71
CA ARG A 52 3.93 -3.47 31.78
C ARG A 52 3.23 -3.88 33.08
N GLN A 53 3.50 -3.18 34.18
CA GLN A 53 2.90 -3.41 35.52
C GLN A 53 1.73 -2.46 35.83
N THR A 54 1.39 -1.53 34.93
CA THR A 54 0.23 -0.65 35.10
C THR A 54 -1.04 -1.33 34.58
N HIS A 55 -2.18 -0.83 35.03
CA HIS A 55 -3.48 -1.32 34.58
C HIS A 55 -3.99 -0.46 33.44
N LEU A 56 -4.72 -1.06 32.50
CA LEU A 56 -5.53 -0.33 31.51
C LEU A 56 -6.75 0.28 32.21
N THR A 57 -7.25 1.40 31.69
CA THR A 57 -8.60 1.87 32.05
C THR A 57 -9.67 0.93 31.48
N GLU A 58 -10.89 1.03 31.97
CA GLU A 58 -12.01 0.23 31.45
C GLU A 58 -12.24 0.47 29.96
N GLU A 59 -12.15 1.74 29.51
CA GLU A 59 -12.28 2.10 28.10
C GLU A 59 -11.13 1.53 27.25
N GLN A 60 -9.90 1.63 27.74
CA GLN A 60 -8.73 1.07 27.06
C GLN A 60 -8.84 -0.46 26.94
N TRP A 61 -9.26 -1.12 28.03
CA TRP A 61 -9.47 -2.57 28.01
C TRP A 61 -10.57 -2.95 27.00
N ALA A 62 -11.71 -2.29 27.03
CA ALA A 62 -12.82 -2.57 26.11
C ALA A 62 -12.41 -2.40 24.63
N ALA A 63 -11.76 -1.27 24.30
CA ALA A 63 -11.27 -0.98 22.95
C ALA A 63 -10.22 -2.01 22.49
N TYR A 64 -9.25 -2.33 23.34
CA TYR A 64 -8.22 -3.31 23.01
C TYR A 64 -8.79 -4.73 22.85
N LYS A 65 -9.68 -5.14 23.76
CA LYS A 65 -10.34 -6.45 23.68
C LYS A 65 -11.10 -6.61 22.35
N GLN A 66 -11.92 -5.62 22.00
CA GLN A 66 -12.63 -5.61 20.72
C GLN A 66 -11.66 -5.72 19.53
N ALA A 67 -10.60 -4.93 19.53
CA ALA A 67 -9.60 -4.96 18.45
C ALA A 67 -8.95 -6.35 18.32
N ILE A 68 -8.61 -7.01 19.43
CA ILE A 68 -8.04 -8.36 19.41
C ILE A 68 -9.05 -9.42 18.94
N GLU A 69 -10.33 -9.28 19.32
CA GLU A 69 -11.40 -10.16 18.84
C GLU A 69 -11.58 -10.03 17.33
N GLU A 70 -11.62 -8.81 16.78
CA GLU A 70 -11.69 -8.57 15.32
C GLU A 70 -10.47 -9.16 14.59
N CYS A 71 -9.26 -9.02 15.13
CA CYS A 71 -8.06 -9.64 14.57
C CYS A 71 -8.13 -11.18 14.63
N ALA A 72 -8.66 -11.75 15.71
CA ALA A 72 -8.84 -13.20 15.84
C ALA A 72 -9.83 -13.76 14.81
N ASP A 73 -10.88 -12.99 14.46
CA ASP A 73 -11.84 -13.30 13.39
C ASP A 73 -11.24 -13.13 11.98
N GLY A 74 -9.99 -12.65 11.88
CA GLY A 74 -9.24 -12.57 10.63
C GLY A 74 -9.13 -11.23 9.99
N ARG A 75 -9.73 -10.19 10.57
CA ARG A 75 -9.58 -8.84 10.05
C ARG A 75 -8.13 -8.37 10.18
N PRO A 76 -7.52 -7.79 9.13
CA PRO A 76 -6.17 -7.26 9.20
C PRO A 76 -6.02 -6.24 10.33
N PRO A 77 -4.99 -6.35 11.16
CA PRO A 77 -4.80 -5.44 12.29
C PRO A 77 -4.73 -3.96 11.87
N GLN A 78 -4.21 -3.66 10.69
CA GLN A 78 -4.16 -2.31 10.11
C GLN A 78 -5.56 -1.73 9.88
N GLN A 79 -6.50 -2.53 9.41
CA GLN A 79 -7.89 -2.10 9.25
C GLN A 79 -8.61 -1.97 10.59
N VAL A 80 -8.22 -2.76 11.60
CA VAL A 80 -8.77 -2.66 12.95
C VAL A 80 -8.33 -1.37 13.63
N VAL A 81 -7.06 -0.99 13.52
CA VAL A 81 -6.55 0.28 14.08
C VAL A 81 -6.81 1.47 13.15
N GLY A 82 -7.18 1.22 11.89
CA GLY A 82 -7.58 2.22 10.90
C GLY A 82 -6.43 2.89 10.14
N HIS A 83 -5.19 2.41 10.29
CA HIS A 83 -4.05 2.95 9.55
C HIS A 83 -2.95 1.90 9.34
N GLU A 84 -2.10 2.18 8.32
CA GLU A 84 -0.82 1.52 8.11
C GLU A 84 0.27 2.57 7.89
N TRP A 85 1.48 2.28 8.36
CA TRP A 85 2.63 3.14 8.13
C TRP A 85 3.19 2.95 6.73
N PHE A 86 3.48 4.05 6.05
CA PHE A 86 4.19 4.05 4.78
C PHE A 86 5.15 5.24 4.73
N TYR A 87 6.40 4.96 4.49
CA TYR A 87 7.48 5.95 4.41
C TYR A 87 7.50 6.93 5.63
N GLY A 88 7.33 6.35 6.83
CA GLY A 88 7.34 7.08 8.10
C GLY A 88 6.07 7.89 8.40
N ARG A 89 4.96 7.66 7.68
CA ARG A 89 3.69 8.38 7.83
C ARG A 89 2.51 7.42 7.99
N PRO A 90 1.54 7.71 8.87
CA PRO A 90 0.35 6.89 9.04
C PRO A 90 -0.69 7.22 7.96
N PHE A 91 -0.98 6.25 7.10
CA PHE A 91 -2.04 6.35 6.10
C PHE A 91 -3.31 5.66 6.59
N THR A 92 -4.43 6.35 6.57
CA THR A 92 -5.74 5.73 6.81
C THR A 92 -5.96 4.63 5.78
N VAL A 93 -6.34 3.45 6.25
CA VAL A 93 -6.76 2.30 5.44
C VAL A 93 -8.17 1.87 5.82
N THR A 94 -8.94 1.42 4.83
CA THR A 94 -10.30 0.92 4.99
C THR A 94 -10.46 -0.36 4.15
N PRO A 95 -11.58 -1.08 4.26
CA PRO A 95 -11.85 -2.20 3.34
C PRO A 95 -11.92 -1.82 1.85
N ASP A 96 -11.94 -0.51 1.53
CA ASP A 96 -11.99 -0.01 0.15
C ASP A 96 -10.62 0.18 -0.49
N THR A 97 -9.52 -0.01 0.27
CA THR A 97 -8.16 0.21 -0.22
C THR A 97 -7.25 -0.96 0.10
N LEU A 98 -6.28 -1.23 -0.79
CA LEU A 98 -5.17 -2.12 -0.49
C LEU A 98 -4.41 -1.58 0.73
N ILE A 99 -4.05 -2.45 1.67
CA ILE A 99 -3.14 -2.11 2.75
C ILE A 99 -1.73 -1.93 2.16
N PRO A 100 -1.05 -0.79 2.40
CA PRO A 100 0.31 -0.57 1.90
C PRO A 100 1.27 -1.69 2.28
N ARG A 101 2.16 -2.07 1.34
CA ARG A 101 3.11 -3.16 1.54
C ARG A 101 4.54 -2.63 1.72
N PRO A 102 5.37 -3.27 2.57
CA PRO A 102 6.76 -2.85 2.78
C PRO A 102 7.59 -2.86 1.48
N GLU A 103 7.35 -3.81 0.59
CA GLU A 103 8.06 -3.93 -0.69
C GLU A 103 7.84 -2.71 -1.58
N THR A 104 6.67 -2.08 -1.47
CA THR A 104 6.35 -0.83 -2.19
C THR A 104 7.22 0.33 -1.69
N GLU A 105 7.54 0.39 -0.39
CA GLU A 105 8.47 1.41 0.15
C GLU A 105 9.89 1.28 -0.41
N GLU A 106 10.35 0.05 -0.67
CA GLU A 106 11.71 -0.19 -1.13
C GLU A 106 11.96 0.45 -2.50
N TRP A 107 11.12 0.17 -3.48
CA TRP A 107 11.28 0.79 -4.79
C TRP A 107 10.87 2.26 -4.79
N PHE A 108 9.93 2.67 -3.94
CA PHE A 108 9.60 4.08 -3.71
C PHE A 108 10.85 4.86 -3.26
N HIS A 109 11.57 4.37 -2.26
CA HIS A 109 12.82 4.97 -1.80
C HIS A 109 13.89 5.01 -2.89
N ARG A 110 13.96 3.95 -3.70
CA ARG A 110 14.96 3.83 -4.77
C ARG A 110 14.73 4.86 -5.88
N TYR A 111 13.49 5.03 -6.36
CA TYR A 111 13.25 5.95 -7.46
C TYR A 111 13.44 7.41 -7.07
N LEU A 112 13.12 7.80 -5.85
CA LEU A 112 13.34 9.17 -5.38
C LEU A 112 14.81 9.62 -5.54
N LYS A 113 15.75 8.70 -5.44
CA LYS A 113 17.20 8.98 -5.55
C LYS A 113 17.68 9.20 -6.98
N ILE A 114 16.94 8.77 -7.98
CA ILE A 114 17.31 8.90 -9.39
C ILE A 114 16.62 10.06 -10.10
N LEU A 115 15.63 10.67 -9.46
CA LEU A 115 14.90 11.79 -10.07
C LEU A 115 15.74 13.06 -10.13
N PRO A 116 15.61 13.86 -11.20
CA PRO A 116 16.27 15.16 -11.32
C PRO A 116 15.70 16.15 -10.30
N GLU A 117 16.47 17.18 -9.96
CA GLU A 117 16.03 18.23 -9.01
C GLU A 117 14.90 19.12 -9.55
N LYS A 118 14.74 19.22 -10.89
CA LYS A 118 13.65 20.02 -11.51
C LYS A 118 12.27 19.53 -11.06
N ALA A 119 11.29 20.43 -11.09
CA ALA A 119 9.88 20.09 -10.86
C ALA A 119 9.36 19.15 -11.96
N LEU A 120 8.63 18.11 -11.57
CA LEU A 120 8.07 17.08 -12.45
C LEU A 120 6.55 17.11 -12.45
N LYS A 121 5.98 16.65 -13.56
CA LYS A 121 4.57 16.25 -13.64
C LYS A 121 4.49 14.73 -13.40
N VAL A 122 3.78 14.34 -12.36
CA VAL A 122 3.70 12.97 -11.88
C VAL A 122 2.27 12.45 -12.02
N LEU A 123 2.14 11.22 -12.49
CA LEU A 123 0.89 10.48 -12.53
C LEU A 123 1.01 9.21 -11.69
N ASP A 124 0.11 9.02 -10.73
CA ASP A 124 -0.06 7.79 -9.97
C ASP A 124 -1.33 7.08 -10.44
N ILE A 125 -1.19 5.88 -11.01
CA ILE A 125 -2.29 5.10 -11.60
C ILE A 125 -2.68 3.98 -10.63
N GLY A 126 -3.97 3.92 -10.26
CA GLY A 126 -4.46 2.99 -9.23
C GLY A 126 -3.98 3.42 -7.84
N THR A 127 -4.24 4.68 -7.48
CA THR A 127 -3.65 5.31 -6.29
C THR A 127 -4.06 4.68 -4.95
N GLY A 128 -5.21 3.96 -4.91
CA GLY A 128 -5.70 3.30 -3.71
C GLY A 128 -5.87 4.27 -2.54
N SER A 129 -5.17 4.02 -1.44
CA SER A 129 -5.15 4.91 -0.27
C SER A 129 -4.32 6.20 -0.46
N GLY A 130 -3.72 6.39 -1.64
CA GLY A 130 -2.92 7.56 -1.98
C GLY A 130 -1.45 7.47 -1.54
N VAL A 131 -0.96 6.32 -1.12
CA VAL A 131 0.38 6.20 -0.51
C VAL A 131 1.50 6.67 -1.42
N LEU A 132 1.46 6.36 -2.71
CA LEU A 132 2.49 6.78 -3.67
C LEU A 132 2.38 8.27 -3.96
N ALA A 133 1.21 8.75 -4.38
CA ALA A 133 0.97 10.13 -4.75
C ALA A 133 1.24 11.11 -3.59
N VAL A 134 0.69 10.82 -2.42
CA VAL A 134 0.82 11.67 -1.22
C VAL A 134 2.26 11.67 -0.71
N SER A 135 2.89 10.49 -0.58
CA SER A 135 4.29 10.42 -0.14
C SER A 135 5.23 11.10 -1.13
N HIS A 136 5.02 10.91 -2.46
CA HIS A 136 5.80 11.62 -3.47
C HIS A 136 5.67 13.14 -3.31
N LYS A 137 4.44 13.64 -3.18
CA LYS A 137 4.20 15.09 -3.01
C LYS A 137 4.86 15.66 -1.77
N LEU A 138 4.91 14.90 -0.68
CA LEU A 138 5.55 15.32 0.57
C LEU A 138 7.09 15.32 0.47
N GLU A 139 7.67 14.35 -0.26
CA GLU A 139 9.13 14.30 -0.51
C GLU A 139 9.59 15.33 -1.55
N ARG A 140 8.71 15.67 -2.51
CA ARG A 140 9.01 16.59 -3.62
C ARG A 140 7.90 17.64 -3.77
N PRO A 141 7.84 18.62 -2.87
CA PRO A 141 6.75 19.61 -2.84
C PRO A 141 6.60 20.45 -4.13
N GLN A 142 7.68 20.57 -4.92
CA GLN A 142 7.69 21.30 -6.20
C GLN A 142 6.96 20.54 -7.32
N ASP A 143 6.77 19.23 -7.22
CA ASP A 143 6.20 18.42 -8.27
C ASP A 143 4.67 18.58 -8.35
N LYS A 144 4.12 18.47 -9.56
CA LYS A 144 2.67 18.47 -9.80
C LYS A 144 2.18 17.02 -9.88
N VAL A 145 1.46 16.58 -8.87
CA VAL A 145 1.00 15.20 -8.76
C VAL A 145 -0.47 15.10 -9.13
N THR A 146 -0.77 14.21 -10.08
CA THR A 146 -2.12 13.75 -10.41
C THR A 146 -2.20 12.27 -10.03
N ALA A 147 -3.27 11.88 -9.36
CA ALA A 147 -3.52 10.51 -8.93
C ALA A 147 -4.89 10.05 -9.41
N VAL A 148 -4.95 8.87 -9.99
CA VAL A 148 -6.20 8.33 -10.53
C VAL A 148 -6.52 6.97 -9.94
N ASP A 149 -7.81 6.72 -9.77
CA ASP A 149 -8.34 5.40 -9.39
C ASP A 149 -9.71 5.23 -10.03
N ILE A 150 -10.13 4.00 -10.24
CA ILE A 150 -11.47 3.67 -10.73
C ILE A 150 -12.50 3.71 -9.60
N SER A 151 -12.08 3.48 -8.34
CA SER A 151 -12.92 3.46 -7.15
C SER A 151 -13.09 4.86 -6.54
N PRO A 152 -14.31 5.41 -6.52
CA PRO A 152 -14.60 6.65 -5.79
C PRO A 152 -14.33 6.53 -4.29
N GLU A 153 -14.52 5.34 -3.70
CA GLU A 153 -14.29 5.04 -2.28
C GLU A 153 -12.79 5.11 -1.97
N ALA A 154 -11.93 4.49 -2.80
CA ALA A 154 -10.49 4.60 -2.67
C ALA A 154 -10.02 6.06 -2.79
N LEU A 155 -10.54 6.80 -3.77
CA LEU A 155 -10.25 8.22 -3.92
C LEU A 155 -10.70 9.07 -2.71
N ALA A 156 -11.79 8.70 -2.04
CA ALA A 156 -12.20 9.39 -0.81
C ALA A 156 -11.18 9.18 0.31
N VAL A 157 -10.65 7.96 0.47
CA VAL A 157 -9.57 7.65 1.41
C VAL A 157 -8.29 8.40 1.05
N ALA A 158 -7.88 8.38 -0.22
CA ALA A 158 -6.69 9.08 -0.70
C ALA A 158 -6.76 10.59 -0.45
N ARG A 159 -7.90 11.23 -0.74
CA ARG A 159 -8.14 12.66 -0.45
C ARG A 159 -8.04 12.96 1.05
N LYS A 160 -8.61 12.08 1.90
CA LYS A 160 -8.51 12.21 3.36
C LYS A 160 -7.06 12.15 3.82
N ASN A 161 -6.28 11.21 3.30
CA ASN A 161 -4.86 11.08 3.61
C ASN A 161 -4.06 12.30 3.17
N ALA A 162 -4.27 12.77 1.94
CA ALA A 162 -3.64 13.99 1.43
C ALA A 162 -3.99 15.22 2.28
N TRP A 163 -5.26 15.39 2.63
CA TRP A 163 -5.73 16.47 3.48
C TRP A 163 -5.06 16.45 4.86
N ASN A 164 -5.07 15.30 5.52
CA ASN A 164 -4.49 15.13 6.86
C ASN A 164 -3.01 15.45 6.91
N MET A 165 -2.28 15.19 5.81
CA MET A 165 -0.83 15.40 5.72
C MET A 165 -0.45 16.72 5.01
N GLY A 166 -1.43 17.50 4.52
CA GLY A 166 -1.16 18.75 3.80
C GLY A 166 -0.53 18.57 2.42
N ALA A 167 -0.76 17.43 1.77
CA ALA A 167 -0.26 17.15 0.43
C ALA A 167 -1.23 17.64 -0.65
N ASP A 168 -0.77 18.53 -1.53
CA ASP A 168 -1.55 19.04 -2.67
C ASP A 168 -1.45 18.08 -3.85
N VAL A 169 -2.44 17.18 -3.99
CA VAL A 169 -2.54 16.15 -5.03
C VAL A 169 -3.86 16.32 -5.77
N ASN A 170 -3.82 16.30 -7.10
CA ASN A 170 -5.02 16.31 -7.95
C ASN A 170 -5.56 14.89 -8.13
N PHE A 171 -6.69 14.58 -7.49
CA PHE A 171 -7.34 13.27 -7.56
C PHE A 171 -8.47 13.24 -8.57
N MET A 172 -8.47 12.25 -9.47
CA MET A 172 -9.47 12.10 -10.52
C MET A 172 -9.91 10.63 -10.65
N GLU A 173 -11.20 10.40 -10.82
CA GLU A 173 -11.74 9.08 -11.14
C GLU A 173 -11.48 8.74 -12.61
N SER A 174 -10.77 7.64 -12.85
CA SER A 174 -10.43 7.16 -14.19
C SER A 174 -10.15 5.66 -14.19
N ASP A 175 -10.65 4.95 -15.19
CA ASP A 175 -10.18 3.61 -15.49
C ASP A 175 -8.80 3.71 -16.18
N VAL A 176 -7.77 3.36 -15.42
CA VAL A 176 -6.36 3.54 -15.79
C VAL A 176 -6.11 4.98 -16.27
N THR A 177 -6.03 5.23 -17.57
CA THR A 177 -5.71 6.53 -18.15
C THR A 177 -6.81 7.13 -19.01
N GLU A 178 -8.01 6.56 -19.03
CA GLU A 178 -9.08 6.96 -19.99
C GLU A 178 -9.44 8.44 -19.92
N LYS A 179 -9.46 9.02 -18.73
CA LYS A 179 -9.75 10.45 -18.51
C LYS A 179 -8.48 11.30 -18.34
N VAL A 180 -7.30 10.67 -18.42
CA VAL A 180 -6.03 11.39 -18.22
C VAL A 180 -5.65 12.14 -19.49
N THR A 181 -5.31 13.40 -19.34
CA THR A 181 -4.87 14.29 -20.44
C THR A 181 -3.55 14.96 -20.12
N GLY A 182 -2.83 15.39 -21.14
CA GLY A 182 -1.53 16.04 -20.99
C GLY A 182 -0.38 15.05 -21.07
N SER A 183 0.76 15.43 -20.49
CA SER A 183 1.97 14.60 -20.50
C SER A 183 2.67 14.66 -19.16
N PHE A 184 3.40 13.58 -18.81
CA PHE A 184 4.01 13.35 -17.51
C PHE A 184 5.51 13.01 -17.63
N ASP A 185 6.26 13.45 -16.63
CA ASP A 185 7.68 13.17 -16.51
C ASP A 185 7.92 11.89 -15.69
N LEU A 186 6.95 11.50 -14.85
CA LEU A 186 6.99 10.30 -14.03
C LEU A 186 5.61 9.66 -13.97
N VAL A 187 5.56 8.36 -14.18
CA VAL A 187 4.39 7.52 -13.91
C VAL A 187 4.74 6.50 -12.83
N LEU A 188 3.88 6.41 -11.83
CA LEU A 188 3.94 5.43 -10.75
C LEU A 188 2.69 4.56 -10.81
N SER A 189 2.81 3.27 -10.51
CA SER A 189 1.65 2.41 -10.30
C SER A 189 2.00 1.18 -9.49
N ASN A 190 1.10 0.80 -8.59
CA ASN A 190 1.02 -0.54 -8.02
C ASN A 190 -0.35 -1.11 -8.39
N PRO A 191 -0.52 -1.60 -9.62
CA PRO A 191 -1.81 -2.06 -10.10
C PRO A 191 -2.15 -3.45 -9.57
N PRO A 192 -3.43 -3.88 -9.65
CA PRO A 192 -3.77 -5.28 -9.40
C PRO A 192 -3.00 -6.20 -10.36
N TYR A 193 -2.40 -7.26 -9.83
CA TYR A 193 -1.56 -8.18 -10.62
C TYR A 193 -1.77 -9.66 -10.30
N ILE A 194 -2.67 -10.00 -9.39
CA ILE A 194 -2.90 -11.38 -8.98
C ILE A 194 -3.86 -12.05 -9.98
N SER A 195 -3.45 -13.18 -10.54
CA SER A 195 -4.33 -13.99 -11.36
C SER A 195 -5.44 -14.62 -10.52
N GLN A 196 -6.65 -14.76 -11.07
CA GLN A 196 -7.72 -15.51 -10.41
C GLN A 196 -7.32 -16.96 -10.08
N ASN A 197 -6.38 -17.54 -10.84
CA ASN A 197 -5.85 -18.88 -10.60
C ASN A 197 -5.02 -18.98 -9.31
N GLU A 198 -4.46 -17.88 -8.85
CA GLU A 198 -3.62 -17.80 -7.63
C GLU A 198 -4.45 -17.60 -6.36
N ARG A 199 -5.77 -17.43 -6.48
CA ARG A 199 -6.68 -17.18 -5.36
C ARG A 199 -6.55 -18.20 -4.22
N SER A 200 -6.32 -19.46 -4.54
CA SER A 200 -6.18 -20.53 -3.54
C SER A 200 -4.87 -20.51 -2.76
N GLU A 201 -3.88 -19.74 -3.23
CA GLU A 201 -2.56 -19.58 -2.57
C GLU A 201 -2.54 -18.37 -1.61
N MET A 202 -3.58 -17.52 -1.63
CA MET A 202 -3.64 -16.28 -0.87
C MET A 202 -4.11 -16.50 0.57
N ASP A 203 -3.67 -15.61 1.45
CA ASP A 203 -4.16 -15.59 2.83
C ASP A 203 -5.66 -15.23 2.87
N GLU A 204 -6.42 -15.95 3.71
CA GLU A 204 -7.85 -15.72 3.87
C GLU A 204 -8.18 -14.30 4.35
N SER A 205 -7.31 -13.65 5.12
CA SER A 205 -7.51 -12.29 5.61
C SER A 205 -7.51 -11.29 4.44
N VAL A 206 -6.59 -11.46 3.48
CA VAL A 206 -6.52 -10.63 2.27
C VAL A 206 -7.79 -10.84 1.43
N LEU A 207 -8.17 -12.11 1.19
CA LEU A 207 -9.33 -12.44 0.36
C LEU A 207 -10.66 -11.92 0.91
N ASN A 208 -10.80 -11.87 2.24
CA ASN A 208 -12.05 -11.53 2.89
C ASN A 208 -12.18 -10.04 3.24
N PHE A 209 -11.07 -9.32 3.38
CA PHE A 209 -11.08 -7.97 3.93
C PHE A 209 -10.44 -6.91 3.05
N GLU A 210 -9.69 -7.28 2.01
CA GLU A 210 -9.16 -6.31 1.05
C GLU A 210 -9.99 -6.32 -0.25
N PRO A 211 -10.09 -5.19 -0.96
CA PRO A 211 -11.00 -5.09 -2.09
C PRO A 211 -10.50 -5.92 -3.28
N GLN A 212 -11.36 -6.78 -3.79
CA GLN A 212 -11.04 -7.69 -4.92
C GLN A 212 -10.51 -6.91 -6.14
N LEU A 213 -11.04 -5.69 -6.34
CA LEU A 213 -10.65 -4.80 -7.42
C LEU A 213 -9.18 -4.36 -7.32
N ALA A 214 -8.62 -4.31 -6.12
CA ALA A 214 -7.22 -3.93 -5.89
C ALA A 214 -6.25 -5.14 -5.93
N LEU A 215 -6.78 -6.36 -6.00
CA LEU A 215 -5.98 -7.58 -5.94
C LEU A 215 -5.87 -8.26 -7.30
N PHE A 216 -7.02 -8.49 -7.97
CA PHE A 216 -7.09 -9.37 -9.11
C PHE A 216 -7.08 -8.63 -10.45
N ALA A 217 -6.38 -9.22 -11.40
CA ALA A 217 -6.38 -8.80 -12.79
C ALA A 217 -6.57 -9.99 -13.72
N ASP A 218 -7.26 -9.73 -14.83
CA ASP A 218 -7.42 -10.68 -15.92
C ASP A 218 -6.08 -10.93 -16.64
N ASP A 219 -6.10 -11.83 -17.62
CA ASP A 219 -4.97 -12.07 -18.50
C ASP A 219 -3.72 -12.53 -17.72
N GLU A 220 -3.93 -13.49 -16.80
CA GLU A 220 -2.88 -13.99 -15.88
C GLU A 220 -2.21 -12.90 -15.05
N GLY A 221 -2.98 -11.84 -14.68
CA GLY A 221 -2.48 -10.70 -13.92
C GLY A 221 -1.82 -9.61 -14.78
N LEU A 222 -1.83 -9.73 -16.11
CA LEU A 222 -1.13 -8.80 -17.00
C LEU A 222 -2.02 -7.72 -17.63
N TYR A 223 -3.31 -7.75 -17.39
CA TYR A 223 -4.28 -6.86 -18.03
C TYR A 223 -3.92 -5.37 -17.90
N PHE A 224 -3.63 -4.91 -16.69
CA PHE A 224 -3.34 -3.49 -16.45
C PHE A 224 -2.01 -3.06 -17.07
N TYR A 225 -0.99 -3.93 -17.09
CA TYR A 225 0.29 -3.62 -17.75
C TYR A 225 0.13 -3.45 -19.25
N LYS A 226 -0.66 -4.29 -19.92
CA LYS A 226 -0.97 -4.15 -21.34
C LYS A 226 -1.74 -2.86 -21.63
N LYS A 227 -2.77 -2.55 -20.79
CA LYS A 227 -3.56 -1.31 -20.91
C LYS A 227 -2.69 -0.05 -20.71
N MET A 228 -1.77 -0.08 -19.74
CA MET A 228 -0.80 1.01 -19.52
C MET A 228 0.21 1.11 -20.67
N ALA A 229 0.76 0.00 -21.13
CA ALA A 229 1.73 -0.02 -22.23
C ALA A 229 1.15 0.54 -23.54
N GLU A 230 -0.14 0.33 -23.81
CA GLU A 230 -0.84 0.93 -24.96
C GLU A 230 -1.04 2.44 -24.81
N ALA A 231 -1.31 2.91 -23.59
CA ALA A 231 -1.67 4.29 -23.33
C ALA A 231 -0.48 5.23 -23.06
N LEU A 232 0.54 4.75 -22.35
CA LEU A 232 1.62 5.59 -21.83
C LEU A 232 2.54 6.19 -22.89
N PRO A 233 2.82 5.59 -24.06
CA PRO A 233 3.65 6.24 -25.08
C PRO A 233 3.17 7.64 -25.47
N ARG A 234 1.87 7.89 -25.48
CA ARG A 234 1.29 9.22 -25.78
C ARG A 234 1.24 10.18 -24.58
N LEU A 235 1.41 9.68 -23.38
CA LEU A 235 1.34 10.45 -22.12
C LEU A 235 2.69 10.75 -21.51
N MET A 236 3.76 10.08 -21.94
CA MET A 236 5.11 10.32 -21.40
C MET A 236 5.80 11.50 -22.08
N ASN A 237 6.49 12.30 -21.29
CA ASN A 237 7.47 13.26 -21.81
C ASN A 237 8.76 12.55 -22.20
N LYS A 238 9.53 13.16 -23.10
CA LYS A 238 10.91 12.74 -23.39
C LYS A 238 11.72 12.69 -22.09
N ASP A 239 12.59 11.69 -21.96
CA ASP A 239 13.39 11.41 -20.75
C ASP A 239 12.56 11.20 -19.47
N GLY A 240 11.29 10.83 -19.63
CA GLY A 240 10.41 10.48 -18.52
C GLY A 240 10.75 9.11 -17.92
N HIS A 241 10.15 8.84 -16.76
CA HIS A 241 10.32 7.59 -16.04
C HIS A 241 8.97 6.92 -15.80
N ILE A 242 8.92 5.60 -15.94
CA ILE A 242 7.77 4.78 -15.53
C ILE A 242 8.27 3.78 -14.50
N ILE A 243 7.59 3.68 -13.36
CA ILE A 243 7.91 2.72 -12.31
C ILE A 243 6.64 2.00 -11.90
N LEU A 244 6.65 0.67 -12.08
CA LEU A 244 5.49 -0.19 -11.87
C LEU A 244 5.86 -1.34 -10.94
N GLU A 245 5.05 -1.56 -9.89
CA GLU A 245 5.14 -2.78 -9.11
C GLU A 245 4.45 -3.94 -9.83
N TYR A 246 4.92 -5.18 -9.58
CA TYR A 246 4.31 -6.41 -10.09
C TYR A 246 4.60 -7.61 -9.19
N GLY A 247 3.87 -8.69 -9.41
CA GLY A 247 4.07 -9.96 -8.73
C GLY A 247 5.42 -10.60 -9.12
N TYR A 248 6.17 -11.11 -8.15
CA TYR A 248 7.56 -11.57 -8.29
C TYR A 248 7.82 -12.60 -9.41
N ARG A 249 6.77 -13.24 -9.94
CA ARG A 249 6.86 -14.21 -11.06
C ARG A 249 6.63 -13.57 -12.43
N GLN A 250 6.24 -12.28 -12.51
CA GLN A 250 5.77 -11.64 -13.75
C GLN A 250 6.85 -10.76 -14.41
N GLY A 251 8.02 -10.59 -13.81
CA GLY A 251 9.04 -9.62 -14.22
C GLY A 251 9.36 -9.63 -15.70
N GLU A 252 9.72 -10.80 -16.27
CA GLU A 252 10.07 -10.92 -17.69
C GLU A 252 8.88 -10.65 -18.63
N GLN A 253 7.66 -11.03 -18.23
CA GLN A 253 6.46 -10.79 -19.03
C GLN A 253 6.12 -9.29 -19.06
N VAL A 254 6.14 -8.63 -17.89
CA VAL A 254 5.89 -7.18 -17.80
C VAL A 254 6.98 -6.42 -18.54
N LYS A 255 8.25 -6.83 -18.40
CA LYS A 255 9.38 -6.26 -19.14
C LYS A 255 9.16 -6.32 -20.65
N ALA A 256 8.82 -7.49 -21.19
CA ALA A 256 8.61 -7.66 -22.62
C ALA A 256 7.46 -6.78 -23.17
N ILE A 257 6.38 -6.59 -22.35
CA ILE A 257 5.27 -5.69 -22.71
C ILE A 257 5.76 -4.24 -22.86
N PHE A 258 6.60 -3.78 -21.94
CA PHE A 258 7.10 -2.39 -21.96
C PHE A 258 8.25 -2.19 -22.96
N GLU A 259 9.10 -3.19 -23.21
CA GLU A 259 10.09 -3.15 -24.32
C GLU A 259 9.40 -3.02 -25.68
N GLN A 260 8.25 -3.66 -25.87
CA GLN A 260 7.47 -3.51 -27.11
C GLN A 260 6.83 -2.11 -27.22
N ALA A 261 6.36 -1.54 -26.12
CA ALA A 261 5.71 -0.22 -26.11
C ALA A 261 6.70 0.94 -26.19
N PHE A 262 7.93 0.74 -25.73
CA PHE A 262 9.02 1.72 -25.67
C PHE A 262 10.33 1.10 -26.20
N PRO A 263 10.44 0.85 -27.53
CA PRO A 263 11.54 0.06 -28.09
C PRO A 263 12.94 0.69 -27.94
N GLU A 264 13.01 2.01 -27.77
CA GLU A 264 14.27 2.74 -27.60
C GLU A 264 14.60 3.05 -26.13
N ALA A 265 13.71 2.66 -25.19
CA ALA A 265 13.89 2.95 -23.77
C ALA A 265 14.70 1.86 -23.06
N ASP A 266 15.32 2.24 -21.95
CA ASP A 266 15.90 1.26 -21.02
C ASP A 266 14.81 0.68 -20.12
N VAL A 267 14.58 -0.64 -20.19
CA VAL A 267 13.60 -1.34 -19.38
C VAL A 267 14.30 -2.28 -18.41
N VAL A 268 14.31 -1.95 -17.12
CA VAL A 268 15.10 -2.62 -16.09
C VAL A 268 14.22 -3.17 -14.98
N ILE A 269 14.42 -4.43 -14.63
CA ILE A 269 13.80 -5.08 -13.46
C ILE A 269 14.54 -4.67 -12.18
N TRP A 270 13.80 -4.21 -11.20
CA TRP A 270 14.30 -3.95 -9.86
C TRP A 270 13.87 -5.05 -8.89
N LYS A 271 14.86 -5.52 -8.12
CA LYS A 271 14.64 -6.50 -7.06
C LYS A 271 14.41 -5.82 -5.72
N ASP A 272 13.59 -6.46 -4.90
CA ASP A 272 13.44 -6.14 -3.48
C ASP A 272 14.65 -6.63 -2.65
N MET A 273 14.69 -6.28 -1.37
CA MET A 273 15.76 -6.70 -0.45
C MET A 273 15.83 -8.22 -0.25
N SER A 274 14.76 -8.94 -0.54
CA SER A 274 14.71 -10.40 -0.50
C SER A 274 15.25 -11.04 -1.80
N GLY A 275 15.59 -10.22 -2.80
CA GLY A 275 16.13 -10.66 -4.10
C GLY A 275 15.07 -11.06 -5.12
N HIS A 276 13.78 -10.88 -4.83
CA HIS A 276 12.70 -11.13 -5.77
C HIS A 276 12.50 -9.95 -6.71
N ASP A 277 12.10 -10.23 -7.94
CA ASP A 277 11.70 -9.21 -8.90
C ASP A 277 10.46 -8.49 -8.36
N ARG A 278 10.48 -7.14 -8.32
CA ARG A 278 9.44 -6.39 -7.65
C ARG A 278 8.91 -5.20 -8.44
N ALA A 279 9.76 -4.45 -9.11
CA ALA A 279 9.33 -3.31 -9.88
C ALA A 279 10.03 -3.23 -11.24
N LEU A 280 9.34 -2.66 -12.23
CA LEU A 280 9.89 -2.30 -13.52
C LEU A 280 10.23 -0.82 -13.51
N HIS A 281 11.39 -0.47 -14.05
CA HIS A 281 11.77 0.90 -14.33
C HIS A 281 12.01 1.07 -15.83
N VAL A 282 11.25 1.96 -16.47
CA VAL A 282 11.46 2.40 -17.85
C VAL A 282 12.03 3.81 -17.81
N SER A 283 13.12 4.04 -18.54
CA SER A 283 13.82 5.33 -18.60
C SER A 283 14.38 5.58 -19.99
N HIS A 284 14.96 6.76 -20.21
CA HIS A 284 15.47 7.20 -21.52
C HIS A 284 14.41 7.07 -22.64
N ILE A 285 13.18 7.44 -22.29
CA ILE A 285 12.06 7.41 -23.24
C ILE A 285 12.32 8.44 -24.31
N ASP A 286 12.47 8.01 -25.57
CA ASP A 286 12.52 8.89 -26.72
C ASP A 286 11.12 9.01 -27.33
N GLN A 287 10.74 10.23 -27.69
CA GLN A 287 9.50 10.49 -28.42
C GLN A 287 9.87 10.82 -29.85
N GLU A 288 9.93 9.82 -30.72
CA GLU A 288 9.73 10.08 -32.13
C GLU A 288 8.24 10.39 -32.34
N ARG A 289 7.94 11.65 -32.64
CA ARG A 289 6.61 12.11 -33.04
C ARG A 289 6.36 11.82 -34.50
#